data_a5e9fde650b0ccb77c7405e6778c421e
#
_entry.id   a5e9fde650b0ccb77c7405e6778c421e
#
_cell.length_a   1.000
_cell.length_b   1.000
_cell.length_c   1.000
_cell.angle_alpha   90.00
_cell.angle_beta   90.00
_cell.angle_gamma   90.00
#
_symmetry.space_group_name_H-M   'P 1'
#
loop_
_entity.id
_entity.type
_entity.pdbx_description
1 polymer ?
#
loop_
_entity_poly.entity_id
_entity_poly.type
_entity_poly.pdbx_seq_one_letter_code
_entity_poly.pdbx_strand_id
1 'polypeptide(L)'
;MKDVLDSEIERVGQRLRVDIITVDNESGDSGKFEAVVKQIVQDAPDVPLLFKSMNPSNMETAIKHCQGKRPLIYTATNDNFEAMAKIAKDNNAVLCVSAEGPEALSTLTEKVKACGVEDIVLDSGARKAKDMLEHYTQIRRAAIKKNFKPLGYPIISFAEREDPMHEIAIASIGVTKYASIIVLSSIEKWKMLSLLTQRQNIYTDPQVPMQVQQKIYKVGEPTPKSPLLITTNFSLTYFIVQ
;
A
#
# COMPACT_ATOMS: atom_id res chain seq x y z
N MET A 1 13.06 -10.67 5.14
CA MET A 1 12.96 -10.12 3.78
C MET A 1 12.68 -11.19 2.73
N LYS A 2 13.45 -12.27 2.68
CA LYS A 2 13.20 -13.36 1.73
C LYS A 2 11.76 -13.87 1.81
N ASP A 3 11.24 -14.11 3.00
CA ASP A 3 9.86 -14.57 3.22
C ASP A 3 8.80 -13.58 2.69
N VAL A 4 9.11 -12.27 2.69
CA VAL A 4 8.22 -11.23 2.12
C VAL A 4 8.20 -11.32 0.60
N LEU A 5 9.35 -11.50 -0.01
CA LEU A 5 9.49 -11.58 -1.47
C LEU A 5 8.90 -12.88 -2.03
N ASP A 6 9.02 -13.97 -1.25
CA ASP A 6 8.51 -15.29 -1.61
C ASP A 6 7.03 -15.49 -1.22
N SER A 7 6.40 -14.49 -0.56
CA SER A 7 5.00 -14.55 -0.15
C SER A 7 4.05 -14.26 -1.32
N GLU A 8 3.94 -15.23 -2.21
CA GLU A 8 2.99 -15.17 -3.33
C GLU A 8 1.83 -16.14 -3.07
N ILE A 9 0.62 -15.69 -3.38
CA ILE A 9 -0.60 -16.50 -3.33
C ILE A 9 -1.20 -16.48 -4.73
N GLU A 10 -1.42 -17.66 -5.30
CA GLU A 10 -2.20 -17.76 -6.52
C GLU A 10 -3.69 -17.92 -6.18
N ARG A 11 -4.52 -17.05 -6.74
CA ARG A 11 -5.96 -17.12 -6.59
C ARG A 11 -6.64 -16.73 -7.90
N VAL A 12 -7.47 -17.63 -8.40
CA VAL A 12 -8.26 -17.42 -9.63
C VAL A 12 -7.36 -17.04 -10.82
N GLY A 13 -6.21 -17.73 -10.95
CA GLY A 13 -5.23 -17.45 -12.01
C GLY A 13 -4.49 -16.12 -11.87
N GLN A 14 -4.63 -15.43 -10.75
CA GLN A 14 -3.90 -14.20 -10.45
C GLN A 14 -2.87 -14.44 -9.36
N ARG A 15 -1.66 -13.96 -9.59
CA ARG A 15 -0.59 -13.96 -8.60
C ARG A 15 -0.72 -12.71 -7.73
N LEU A 16 -0.94 -12.92 -6.46
CA LEU A 16 -1.12 -11.88 -5.45
C LEU A 16 0.09 -11.90 -4.52
N ARG A 17 0.71 -10.74 -4.35
CA ARG A 17 1.91 -10.57 -3.53
C ARG A 17 1.86 -9.29 -2.71
N VAL A 18 2.84 -9.10 -1.85
CA VAL A 18 3.08 -7.83 -1.17
C VAL A 18 3.53 -6.79 -2.21
N ASP A 19 2.90 -5.63 -2.18
CA ASP A 19 3.16 -4.56 -3.15
C ASP A 19 4.27 -3.60 -2.70
N ILE A 20 4.43 -3.38 -1.38
CA ILE A 20 5.35 -2.39 -0.79
C ILE A 20 6.00 -2.96 0.47
N ILE A 21 7.29 -2.74 0.66
CA ILE A 21 7.99 -3.04 1.92
C ILE A 21 8.15 -1.76 2.74
N THR A 22 7.69 -1.80 3.99
CA THR A 22 7.89 -0.70 4.95
C THR A 22 9.19 -0.89 5.73
N VAL A 23 10.03 0.14 5.77
CA VAL A 23 11.22 0.21 6.61
C VAL A 23 10.98 1.26 7.69
N ASP A 24 10.80 0.79 8.92
CA ASP A 24 10.54 1.65 10.08
C ASP A 24 11.82 1.94 10.84
N ASN A 25 12.11 3.22 11.10
CA ASN A 25 13.22 3.67 11.92
C ASN A 25 12.82 3.76 13.40
N GLU A 26 12.49 2.64 14.02
CA GLU A 26 12.12 2.58 15.44
C GLU A 26 13.25 3.02 16.37
N SER A 27 14.50 2.78 15.98
CA SER A 27 15.67 3.13 16.81
C SER A 27 15.97 4.63 16.82
N GLY A 28 15.46 5.39 15.86
CA GLY A 28 15.83 6.79 15.62
C GLY A 28 17.27 6.97 15.11
N ASP A 29 18.05 5.90 14.99
CA ASP A 29 19.44 5.92 14.55
C ASP A 29 19.52 6.02 13.02
N SER A 30 20.18 7.08 12.53
CA SER A 30 20.33 7.34 11.10
C SER A 30 21.21 6.30 10.41
N GLY A 31 22.30 5.87 11.05
CA GLY A 31 23.25 4.92 10.46
C GLY A 31 22.66 3.52 10.33
N LYS A 32 21.91 3.05 11.34
CA LYS A 32 21.19 1.77 11.27
C LYS A 32 20.11 1.81 10.20
N PHE A 33 19.34 2.90 10.14
CA PHE A 33 18.31 3.07 9.13
C PHE A 33 18.88 3.05 7.71
N GLU A 34 19.94 3.79 7.48
CA GLU A 34 20.67 3.82 6.20
C GLU A 34 21.18 2.43 5.80
N ALA A 35 21.82 1.72 6.74
CA ALA A 35 22.36 0.39 6.48
C ALA A 35 21.26 -0.62 6.06
N VAL A 36 20.12 -0.60 6.75
CA VAL A 36 18.96 -1.45 6.43
C VAL A 36 18.40 -1.10 5.06
N VAL A 37 18.18 0.19 4.77
CA VAL A 37 17.69 0.64 3.45
C VAL A 37 18.63 0.21 2.33
N LYS A 38 19.93 0.42 2.49
CA LYS A 38 20.95 0.00 1.52
C LYS A 38 20.91 -1.50 1.25
N GLN A 39 20.80 -2.31 2.31
CA GLN A 39 20.70 -3.77 2.18
C GLN A 39 19.42 -4.17 1.41
N ILE A 40 18.28 -3.58 1.76
CA ILE A 40 17.00 -3.89 1.09
C ILE A 40 17.05 -3.51 -0.40
N VAL A 41 17.60 -2.36 -0.72
CA VAL A 41 17.74 -1.90 -2.12
C VAL A 41 18.64 -2.84 -2.93
N GLN A 42 19.67 -3.43 -2.31
CA GLN A 42 20.53 -4.40 -2.96
C GLN A 42 19.86 -5.77 -3.16
N ASP A 43 19.14 -6.25 -2.14
CA ASP A 43 18.52 -7.59 -2.17
C ASP A 43 17.21 -7.62 -2.97
N ALA A 44 16.49 -6.49 -3.04
CA ALA A 44 15.20 -6.37 -3.70
C ALA A 44 15.10 -5.06 -4.51
N PRO A 45 15.85 -4.93 -5.61
CA PRO A 45 15.96 -3.67 -6.35
C PRO A 45 14.65 -3.18 -6.96
N ASP A 46 13.73 -4.08 -7.27
CA ASP A 46 12.48 -3.77 -7.97
C ASP A 46 11.27 -3.58 -7.04
N VAL A 47 11.44 -3.77 -5.73
CA VAL A 47 10.34 -3.66 -4.78
C VAL A 47 10.14 -2.20 -4.35
N PRO A 48 8.92 -1.66 -4.45
CA PRO A 48 8.58 -0.36 -3.90
C PRO A 48 8.80 -0.30 -2.39
N LEU A 49 9.32 0.82 -1.90
CA LEU A 49 9.66 1.01 -0.49
C LEU A 49 8.85 2.15 0.12
N LEU A 50 8.44 1.94 1.38
CA LEU A 50 7.92 2.97 2.26
C LEU A 50 8.92 3.18 3.39
N PHE A 51 9.42 4.40 3.56
CA PHE A 51 10.29 4.79 4.66
C PHE A 51 9.49 5.47 5.75
N LYS A 52 9.57 4.95 6.96
CA LYS A 52 8.85 5.49 8.12
C LYS A 52 9.86 6.11 9.10
N SER A 53 9.91 7.44 9.11
CA SER A 53 10.66 8.24 10.07
C SER A 53 10.07 9.65 10.14
N MET A 54 9.95 10.19 11.34
CA MET A 54 9.52 11.59 11.55
C MET A 54 10.68 12.58 11.47
N ASN A 55 11.92 12.08 11.49
CA ASN A 55 13.12 12.93 11.45
C ASN A 55 13.55 13.14 9.99
N PRO A 56 13.52 14.39 9.48
CA PRO A 56 13.93 14.70 8.12
C PRO A 56 15.38 14.31 7.81
N SER A 57 16.30 14.45 8.76
CA SER A 57 17.71 14.09 8.57
C SER A 57 17.90 12.59 8.31
N ASN A 58 17.17 11.74 9.04
CA ASN A 58 17.20 10.29 8.82
C ASN A 58 16.63 9.93 7.45
N MET A 59 15.56 10.63 7.05
CA MET A 59 14.93 10.43 5.74
C MET A 59 15.86 10.82 4.60
N GLU A 60 16.53 11.97 4.74
CA GLU A 60 17.49 12.48 3.74
C GLU A 60 18.66 11.51 3.52
N THR A 61 19.13 10.87 4.58
CA THR A 61 20.20 9.88 4.51
C THR A 61 19.74 8.59 3.81
N ALA A 62 18.58 8.08 4.16
CA ALA A 62 18.06 6.84 3.60
C ALA A 62 17.70 6.96 2.11
N ILE A 63 17.07 8.06 1.71
CA ILE A 63 16.55 8.23 0.35
C ILE A 63 17.64 8.29 -0.72
N LYS A 64 18.87 8.67 -0.36
CA LYS A 64 20.03 8.71 -1.27
C LYS A 64 20.33 7.36 -1.92
N HIS A 65 19.97 6.26 -1.25
CA HIS A 65 20.16 4.90 -1.78
C HIS A 65 19.06 4.47 -2.75
N CYS A 66 18.03 5.30 -2.94
CA CYS A 66 16.89 5.02 -3.81
C CYS A 66 16.85 5.88 -5.08
N GLN A 67 18.00 6.31 -5.57
CA GLN A 67 18.07 7.12 -6.78
C GLN A 67 17.41 6.41 -7.99
N GLY A 68 16.56 7.16 -8.71
CA GLY A 68 15.78 6.61 -9.84
C GLY A 68 14.55 5.81 -9.44
N LYS A 69 14.31 5.58 -8.14
CA LYS A 69 13.09 4.99 -7.59
C LYS A 69 12.21 6.07 -7.01
N ARG A 70 10.94 5.78 -6.85
CA ARG A 70 9.96 6.69 -6.23
C ARG A 70 9.46 6.12 -4.91
N PRO A 71 10.27 6.16 -3.82
CA PRO A 71 9.83 5.66 -2.53
C PRO A 71 8.71 6.52 -1.96
N LEU A 72 7.85 5.93 -1.14
CA LEU A 72 6.91 6.65 -0.29
C LEU A 72 7.62 6.98 1.03
N ILE A 73 7.65 8.26 1.40
CA ILE A 73 8.22 8.71 2.67
C ILE A 73 7.11 9.11 3.64
N TYR A 74 7.18 8.57 4.84
CA TYR A 74 6.26 8.84 5.94
C TYR A 74 7.04 9.49 7.10
N THR A 75 6.74 10.68 7.57
CA THR A 75 5.55 11.47 7.30
C THR A 75 5.83 12.97 7.46
N ALA A 76 5.12 13.78 6.70
CA ALA A 76 5.03 15.22 6.93
C ALA A 76 3.93 15.51 7.95
N THR A 77 4.28 16.30 8.97
CA THR A 77 3.39 16.83 10.01
C THR A 77 3.44 18.36 9.99
N ASN A 78 2.65 19.03 10.81
CA ASN A 78 2.73 20.50 10.91
C ASN A 78 4.11 21.01 11.31
N ASP A 79 4.92 20.21 12.02
CA ASP A 79 6.21 20.63 12.56
C ASP A 79 7.38 20.44 11.56
N ASN A 80 7.25 19.54 10.59
CA ASN A 80 8.35 19.15 9.69
C ASN A 80 7.99 19.21 8.20
N PHE A 81 6.78 19.64 7.83
CA PHE A 81 6.30 19.52 6.44
C PHE A 81 7.17 20.22 5.40
N GLU A 82 7.78 21.36 5.73
CA GLU A 82 8.63 22.08 4.78
C GLU A 82 9.91 21.28 4.45
N ALA A 83 10.57 20.74 5.48
CA ALA A 83 11.74 19.90 5.30
C ALA A 83 11.41 18.61 4.55
N MET A 84 10.32 17.93 4.93
CA MET A 84 9.88 16.71 4.27
C MET A 84 9.41 16.94 2.83
N ALA A 85 8.75 18.06 2.55
CA ALA A 85 8.36 18.45 1.19
C ALA A 85 9.57 18.72 0.30
N LYS A 86 10.61 19.37 0.83
CA LYS A 86 11.88 19.57 0.13
C LYS A 86 12.52 18.22 -0.22
N ILE A 87 12.65 17.31 0.75
CA ILE A 87 13.22 15.98 0.53
C ILE A 87 12.43 15.22 -0.54
N ALA A 88 11.10 15.23 -0.47
CA ALA A 88 10.25 14.56 -1.44
C ALA A 88 10.46 15.09 -2.85
N LYS A 89 10.48 16.42 -3.00
CA LYS A 89 10.67 17.10 -4.30
C LYS A 89 12.06 16.84 -4.89
N ASP A 90 13.11 16.99 -4.09
CA ASP A 90 14.49 16.85 -4.55
C ASP A 90 14.80 15.39 -4.99
N ASN A 91 14.07 14.42 -4.48
CA ASN A 91 14.27 12.99 -4.77
C ASN A 91 13.12 12.34 -5.57
N ASN A 92 12.17 13.13 -6.07
CA ASN A 92 11.00 12.62 -6.79
C ASN A 92 10.24 11.51 -6.02
N ALA A 93 10.12 11.69 -4.70
CA ALA A 93 9.46 10.75 -3.80
C ALA A 93 7.98 11.10 -3.60
N VAL A 94 7.18 10.10 -3.22
CA VAL A 94 5.80 10.29 -2.79
C VAL A 94 5.81 10.67 -1.31
N LEU A 95 5.07 11.71 -0.91
CA LEU A 95 5.04 12.19 0.46
C LEU A 95 3.73 11.83 1.17
N CYS A 96 3.83 11.13 2.28
CA CYS A 96 2.70 10.96 3.18
C CYS A 96 2.53 12.20 4.05
N VAL A 97 1.31 12.71 4.12
CA VAL A 97 0.90 13.84 4.97
C VAL A 97 0.02 13.29 6.07
N SER A 98 0.36 13.56 7.33
CA SER A 98 -0.35 13.05 8.49
C SER A 98 -0.82 14.16 9.42
N ALA A 99 -2.11 14.15 9.73
CA ALA A 99 -2.73 15.03 10.73
C ALA A 99 -3.96 14.36 11.33
N GLU A 100 -4.36 14.76 12.53
CA GLU A 100 -5.56 14.22 13.18
C GLU A 100 -6.84 14.77 12.58
N GLY A 101 -7.60 13.89 11.95
CA GLY A 101 -8.89 14.20 11.35
C GLY A 101 -8.81 14.87 9.96
N PRO A 102 -9.91 14.82 9.21
CA PRO A 102 -9.96 15.29 7.82
C PRO A 102 -9.72 16.80 7.66
N GLU A 103 -10.12 17.62 8.63
CA GLU A 103 -9.97 19.08 8.55
C GLU A 103 -8.50 19.50 8.67
N ALA A 104 -7.81 19.05 9.74
CA ALA A 104 -6.40 19.35 9.92
C ALA A 104 -5.56 18.76 8.77
N LEU A 105 -5.91 17.56 8.31
CA LEU A 105 -5.26 16.90 7.19
C LEU A 105 -5.40 17.73 5.90
N SER A 106 -6.57 18.25 5.59
CA SER A 106 -6.78 19.08 4.40
C SER A 106 -5.94 20.35 4.42
N THR A 107 -5.88 21.02 5.57
CA THR A 107 -5.07 22.25 5.76
C THR A 107 -3.57 21.95 5.56
N LEU A 108 -3.07 20.86 6.13
CA LEU A 108 -1.67 20.47 5.98
C LEU A 108 -1.36 20.06 4.53
N THR A 109 -2.28 19.36 3.88
CA THR A 109 -2.13 18.98 2.46
C THR A 109 -2.00 20.20 1.54
N GLU A 110 -2.77 21.26 1.80
CA GLU A 110 -2.64 22.51 1.04
C GLU A 110 -1.27 23.17 1.24
N LYS A 111 -0.74 23.18 2.47
CA LYS A 111 0.61 23.68 2.76
C LYS A 111 1.69 22.88 2.01
N VAL A 112 1.62 21.56 2.08
CA VAL A 112 2.57 20.67 1.39
C VAL A 112 2.51 20.87 -0.12
N LYS A 113 1.30 21.02 -0.66
CA LYS A 113 1.10 21.30 -2.08
C LYS A 113 1.69 22.65 -2.48
N ALA A 114 1.58 23.67 -1.65
CA ALA A 114 2.17 24.99 -1.87
C ALA A 114 3.72 24.91 -1.92
N CYS A 115 4.34 23.93 -1.27
CA CYS A 115 5.78 23.64 -1.40
C CYS A 115 6.15 22.96 -2.74
N GLY A 116 5.17 22.63 -3.60
CA GLY A 116 5.37 22.05 -4.92
C GLY A 116 5.46 20.52 -4.94
N VAL A 117 4.92 19.84 -3.93
CA VAL A 117 4.76 18.38 -3.94
C VAL A 117 3.41 18.02 -4.56
N GLU A 118 3.43 17.18 -5.59
CA GLU A 118 2.21 16.75 -6.30
C GLU A 118 1.76 15.34 -5.89
N ASP A 119 2.71 14.46 -5.61
CA ASP A 119 2.46 13.07 -5.25
C ASP A 119 2.31 12.92 -3.74
N ILE A 120 1.07 12.90 -3.28
CA ILE A 120 0.70 12.90 -1.87
C ILE A 120 -0.08 11.63 -1.52
N VAL A 121 0.12 11.14 -0.30
CA VAL A 121 -0.69 10.11 0.35
C VAL A 121 -1.19 10.66 1.68
N LEU A 122 -2.43 10.36 2.05
CA LEU A 122 -3.08 10.92 3.23
C LEU A 122 -3.10 9.92 4.39
N ASP A 123 -2.69 10.37 5.57
CA ASP A 123 -2.93 9.69 6.85
C ASP A 123 -3.74 10.59 7.77
N SER A 124 -4.96 10.21 8.07
CA SER A 124 -5.87 10.98 8.93
C SER A 124 -5.65 10.76 10.42
N GLY A 125 -4.57 10.07 10.82
CA GLY A 125 -4.31 9.71 12.21
C GLY A 125 -5.25 8.62 12.77
N ALA A 126 -6.22 8.15 11.99
CA ALA A 126 -7.19 7.15 12.44
C ALA A 126 -6.52 5.80 12.70
N ARG A 127 -6.57 5.35 13.95
CA ARG A 127 -6.01 4.05 14.39
C ARG A 127 -7.06 3.13 15.01
N LYS A 128 -8.25 3.65 15.36
CA LYS A 128 -9.39 2.89 15.88
C LYS A 128 -10.41 2.66 14.79
N ALA A 129 -11.12 1.54 14.84
CA ALA A 129 -12.14 1.17 13.88
C ALA A 129 -13.18 2.28 13.62
N LYS A 130 -13.66 2.91 14.71
CA LYS A 130 -14.62 4.02 14.63
C LYS A 130 -14.06 5.18 13.82
N ASP A 131 -12.87 5.65 14.16
CA ASP A 131 -12.24 6.82 13.55
C ASP A 131 -11.91 6.54 12.06
N MET A 132 -11.47 5.31 11.74
CA MET A 132 -11.24 4.89 10.35
C MET A 132 -12.53 4.94 9.52
N LEU A 133 -13.62 4.36 10.04
CA LEU A 133 -14.92 4.38 9.36
C LEU A 133 -15.40 5.81 9.11
N GLU A 134 -15.23 6.69 10.08
CA GLU A 134 -15.64 8.08 10.01
C GLU A 134 -14.75 8.89 9.06
N HIS A 135 -13.43 8.95 9.34
CA HIS A 135 -12.48 9.77 8.58
C HIS A 135 -12.40 9.35 7.11
N TYR A 136 -12.27 8.05 6.82
CA TYR A 136 -12.13 7.59 5.43
C TYR A 136 -13.40 7.83 4.62
N THR A 137 -14.57 7.68 5.26
CA THR A 137 -15.84 8.02 4.62
C THR A 137 -15.97 9.53 4.35
N GLN A 138 -15.58 10.37 5.31
CA GLN A 138 -15.59 11.83 5.16
C GLN A 138 -14.64 12.29 4.05
N ILE A 139 -13.39 11.82 4.06
CA ILE A 139 -12.36 12.09 3.05
C ILE A 139 -12.89 11.71 1.66
N ARG A 140 -13.37 10.48 1.50
CA ARG A 140 -13.87 9.98 0.22
C ARG A 140 -15.08 10.78 -0.29
N ARG A 141 -16.01 11.11 0.60
CA ARG A 141 -17.20 11.94 0.23
C ARG A 141 -16.80 13.37 -0.11
N ALA A 142 -15.87 13.98 0.63
CA ALA A 142 -15.37 15.31 0.31
C ALA A 142 -14.69 15.32 -1.07
N ALA A 143 -13.82 14.37 -1.33
CA ALA A 143 -13.10 14.26 -2.60
C ALA A 143 -14.04 14.08 -3.80
N ILE A 144 -14.99 13.13 -3.70
CA ILE A 144 -15.83 12.76 -4.86
C ILE A 144 -17.08 13.65 -4.98
N LYS A 145 -17.86 13.80 -3.89
CA LYS A 145 -19.14 14.52 -3.98
C LYS A 145 -18.99 16.02 -3.96
N LYS A 146 -17.99 16.54 -3.24
CA LYS A 146 -17.75 17.98 -3.13
C LYS A 146 -16.61 18.46 -4.02
N ASN A 147 -15.94 17.56 -4.75
CA ASN A 147 -14.75 17.84 -5.56
C ASN A 147 -13.67 18.62 -4.78
N PHE A 148 -13.53 18.29 -3.49
CA PHE A 148 -12.60 18.95 -2.58
C PHE A 148 -11.18 18.36 -2.75
N LYS A 149 -10.40 18.99 -3.60
CA LYS A 149 -9.07 18.54 -4.06
C LYS A 149 -8.06 18.24 -2.93
N PRO A 150 -7.99 19.00 -1.82
CA PRO A 150 -7.01 18.73 -0.76
C PRO A 150 -7.14 17.33 -0.12
N LEU A 151 -8.31 16.71 -0.20
CA LEU A 151 -8.56 15.34 0.26
C LEU A 151 -8.68 14.32 -0.87
N GLY A 152 -8.34 14.70 -2.10
CA GLY A 152 -8.45 13.86 -3.30
C GLY A 152 -7.28 12.92 -3.56
N TYR A 153 -6.51 12.56 -2.53
CA TYR A 153 -5.32 11.70 -2.63
C TYR A 153 -5.57 10.32 -2.02
N PRO A 154 -4.73 9.30 -2.35
CA PRO A 154 -4.80 7.98 -1.74
C PRO A 154 -4.66 8.03 -0.22
N ILE A 155 -5.34 7.11 0.48
CA ILE A 155 -5.29 6.99 1.94
C ILE A 155 -4.39 5.82 2.32
N ILE A 156 -3.46 6.02 3.28
CA ILE A 156 -2.72 4.96 3.95
C ILE A 156 -3.36 4.64 5.30
N SER A 157 -3.42 3.35 5.62
CA SER A 157 -3.95 2.82 6.86
C SER A 157 -2.92 1.96 7.57
N PHE A 158 -2.64 2.25 8.82
CA PHE A 158 -1.77 1.46 9.67
C PHE A 158 -2.60 0.51 10.53
N ALA A 159 -2.56 -0.77 10.18
CA ALA A 159 -3.33 -1.82 10.87
C ALA A 159 -2.53 -2.56 11.94
N GLU A 160 -1.23 -2.33 12.02
CA GLU A 160 -0.27 -2.97 12.95
C GLU A 160 -0.82 -3.06 14.38
N ARG A 161 -0.89 -4.28 14.93
CA ARG A 161 -1.37 -4.59 16.30
C ARG A 161 -0.61 -5.79 16.85
N GLU A 162 -0.51 -5.87 18.18
CA GLU A 162 0.08 -7.03 18.86
C GLU A 162 -0.76 -8.30 18.64
N ASP A 163 -2.09 -8.20 18.69
CA ASP A 163 -2.99 -9.29 18.39
C ASP A 163 -3.23 -9.41 16.87
N PRO A 164 -2.81 -10.51 16.24
CA PRO A 164 -2.96 -10.72 14.80
C PRO A 164 -4.41 -10.72 14.31
N MET A 165 -5.37 -11.17 15.14
CA MET A 165 -6.80 -11.15 14.77
C MET A 165 -7.35 -9.72 14.79
N HIS A 166 -6.92 -8.91 15.75
CA HIS A 166 -7.28 -7.49 15.79
C HIS A 166 -6.64 -6.74 14.62
N GLU A 167 -5.39 -7.03 14.27
CA GLU A 167 -4.73 -6.45 13.10
C GLU A 167 -5.52 -6.71 11.82
N ILE A 168 -5.94 -7.95 11.57
CA ILE A 168 -6.74 -8.30 10.39
C ILE A 168 -8.11 -7.62 10.40
N ALA A 169 -8.76 -7.50 11.54
CA ALA A 169 -10.03 -6.79 11.63
C ALA A 169 -9.87 -5.30 11.24
N ILE A 170 -8.83 -4.63 11.72
CA ILE A 170 -8.51 -3.24 11.37
C ILE A 170 -8.12 -3.13 9.88
N ALA A 171 -7.28 -4.03 9.38
CA ALA A 171 -6.90 -4.07 7.97
C ALA A 171 -8.10 -4.27 7.05
N SER A 172 -9.03 -5.16 7.42
CA SER A 172 -10.29 -5.40 6.69
C SER A 172 -11.15 -4.14 6.60
N ILE A 173 -11.21 -3.34 7.66
CA ILE A 173 -11.88 -2.04 7.62
C ILE A 173 -11.18 -1.11 6.62
N GLY A 174 -9.86 -1.06 6.61
CA GLY A 174 -9.08 -0.31 5.62
C GLY A 174 -9.43 -0.70 4.20
N VAL A 175 -9.42 -2.01 3.88
CA VAL A 175 -9.80 -2.53 2.55
C VAL A 175 -11.20 -2.11 2.16
N THR A 176 -12.19 -2.24 3.07
CA THR A 176 -13.59 -1.93 2.77
C THR A 176 -13.89 -0.43 2.74
N LYS A 177 -13.07 0.41 3.37
CA LYS A 177 -13.30 1.85 3.56
C LYS A 177 -12.23 2.73 2.91
N TYR A 178 -11.92 2.41 1.66
CA TYR A 178 -11.21 3.30 0.76
C TYR A 178 -9.71 3.52 1.05
N ALA A 179 -9.08 2.77 1.95
CA ALA A 179 -7.64 2.81 2.07
C ALA A 179 -6.99 2.22 0.80
N SER A 180 -6.03 2.95 0.24
CA SER A 180 -5.28 2.52 -0.94
C SER A 180 -4.03 1.72 -0.57
N ILE A 181 -3.47 1.99 0.61
CA ILE A 181 -2.31 1.32 1.16
C ILE A 181 -2.65 0.85 2.57
N ILE A 182 -2.31 -0.40 2.90
CA ILE A 182 -2.51 -0.98 4.23
C ILE A 182 -1.17 -1.53 4.71
N VAL A 183 -0.73 -1.03 5.86
CA VAL A 183 0.50 -1.46 6.52
C VAL A 183 0.17 -2.51 7.57
N LEU A 184 0.86 -3.64 7.51
CA LEU A 184 0.75 -4.78 8.42
C LEU A 184 2.08 -5.02 9.11
N SER A 185 2.03 -5.60 10.31
CA SER A 185 3.23 -6.01 11.06
C SER A 185 3.87 -7.28 10.51
N SER A 186 3.10 -8.15 9.85
CA SER A 186 3.55 -9.46 9.37
C SER A 186 2.74 -9.94 8.16
N ILE A 187 3.31 -10.94 7.46
CA ILE A 187 2.83 -11.45 6.18
C ILE A 187 2.40 -12.93 6.22
N GLU A 188 1.90 -13.40 7.36
CA GLU A 188 1.42 -14.79 7.43
C GLU A 188 0.37 -15.08 6.34
N LYS A 189 0.46 -16.27 5.73
CA LYS A 189 -0.38 -16.65 4.58
C LYS A 189 -1.87 -16.47 4.82
N TRP A 190 -2.36 -16.78 6.03
CA TRP A 190 -3.77 -16.65 6.37
C TRP A 190 -4.23 -15.18 6.40
N LYS A 191 -3.38 -14.24 6.87
CA LYS A 191 -3.64 -12.80 6.80
C LYS A 191 -3.71 -12.32 5.36
N MET A 192 -2.71 -12.67 4.57
CA MET A 192 -2.63 -12.30 3.16
C MET A 192 -3.81 -12.84 2.37
N LEU A 193 -4.15 -14.12 2.55
CA LEU A 193 -5.26 -14.75 1.84
C LEU A 193 -6.58 -14.04 2.13
N SER A 194 -6.88 -13.75 3.39
CA SER A 194 -8.13 -13.08 3.77
C SER A 194 -8.24 -11.68 3.20
N LEU A 195 -7.20 -10.84 3.33
CA LEU A 195 -7.21 -9.45 2.85
C LEU A 195 -7.19 -9.35 1.33
N LEU A 196 -6.37 -10.15 0.65
CA LEU A 196 -6.30 -10.15 -0.81
C LEU A 196 -7.59 -10.68 -1.44
N THR A 197 -8.21 -11.69 -0.82
CA THR A 197 -9.54 -12.18 -1.21
C THR A 197 -10.60 -11.09 -1.08
N GLN A 198 -10.61 -10.38 0.05
CA GLN A 198 -11.53 -9.28 0.28
C GLN A 198 -11.33 -8.15 -0.74
N ARG A 199 -10.06 -7.78 -1.01
CA ARG A 199 -9.71 -6.78 -2.03
C ARG A 199 -10.25 -7.18 -3.40
N GLN A 200 -10.03 -8.42 -3.84
CA GLN A 200 -10.53 -8.90 -5.12
C GLN A 200 -12.06 -8.84 -5.20
N ASN A 201 -12.76 -9.26 -4.15
CA ASN A 201 -14.22 -9.29 -4.15
C ASN A 201 -14.86 -7.89 -4.16
N ILE A 202 -14.23 -6.90 -3.51
CA ILE A 202 -14.78 -5.54 -3.40
C ILE A 202 -14.47 -4.69 -4.63
N TYR A 203 -13.26 -4.82 -5.17
CA TYR A 203 -12.78 -3.97 -6.27
C TYR A 203 -12.92 -4.63 -7.65
N THR A 204 -13.73 -5.68 -7.76
CA THR A 204 -14.16 -6.23 -9.04
C THR A 204 -15.39 -5.46 -9.52
N ASP A 205 -15.39 -5.03 -10.79
CA ASP A 205 -16.58 -4.47 -11.41
C ASP A 205 -17.65 -5.57 -11.54
N PRO A 206 -18.83 -5.42 -10.91
CA PRO A 206 -19.88 -6.42 -10.99
C PRO A 206 -20.44 -6.61 -12.40
N GLN A 207 -20.24 -5.64 -13.30
CA GLN A 207 -20.68 -5.72 -14.69
C GLN A 207 -19.62 -6.34 -15.61
N VAL A 208 -18.37 -6.38 -15.18
CA VAL A 208 -17.27 -7.01 -15.91
C VAL A 208 -16.80 -8.21 -15.09
N PRO A 209 -17.12 -9.45 -15.48
CA PRO A 209 -16.69 -10.63 -14.77
C PRO A 209 -15.17 -10.66 -14.62
N MET A 210 -14.69 -11.14 -13.45
CA MET A 210 -13.25 -11.36 -13.27
C MET A 210 -12.73 -12.28 -14.37
N GLN A 211 -11.59 -11.90 -14.94
CA GLN A 211 -10.95 -12.61 -16.03
C GLN A 211 -9.53 -13.00 -15.65
N VAL A 212 -9.12 -14.19 -16.09
CA VAL A 212 -7.72 -14.62 -16.05
C VAL A 212 -7.02 -14.25 -17.36
N GLN A 213 -5.71 -14.20 -17.34
CA GLN A 213 -4.94 -13.96 -18.59
C GLN A 213 -5.29 -14.99 -19.65
N GLN A 214 -5.42 -14.55 -20.89
CA GLN A 214 -5.62 -15.45 -22.04
C GLN A 214 -4.32 -16.18 -22.35
N LYS A 215 -4.20 -17.41 -21.90
CA LYS A 215 -3.05 -18.29 -22.14
C LYS A 215 -3.45 -19.75 -21.99
N ILE A 216 -2.52 -20.64 -22.27
CA ILE A 216 -2.69 -22.07 -21.99
C ILE A 216 -2.34 -22.33 -20.53
N TYR A 217 -3.28 -22.88 -19.78
CA TYR A 217 -3.12 -23.32 -18.41
C TYR A 217 -2.94 -24.83 -18.37
N LYS A 218 -1.96 -25.30 -17.61
CA LYS A 218 -1.78 -26.72 -17.34
C LYS A 218 -2.60 -27.09 -16.10
N VAL A 219 -3.48 -28.07 -16.22
CA VAL A 219 -4.26 -28.60 -15.13
C VAL A 219 -3.76 -30.02 -14.86
N GLY A 220 -3.29 -30.29 -13.64
CA GLY A 220 -2.62 -31.52 -13.28
C GLY A 220 -1.25 -31.69 -13.97
N GLU A 221 -0.93 -32.91 -14.40
CA GLU A 221 0.30 -33.25 -15.12
C GLU A 221 0.00 -33.62 -16.59
N PRO A 222 -0.22 -32.63 -17.48
CA PRO A 222 -0.58 -32.93 -18.86
C PRO A 222 0.60 -33.50 -19.65
N THR A 223 0.29 -34.46 -20.49
CA THR A 223 1.19 -35.06 -21.48
C THR A 223 0.91 -34.53 -22.88
N PRO A 224 1.76 -34.78 -23.88
CA PRO A 224 1.50 -34.38 -25.28
C PRO A 224 0.21 -34.98 -25.89
N LYS A 225 -0.34 -36.02 -25.25
CA LYS A 225 -1.59 -36.69 -25.66
C LYS A 225 -2.81 -36.22 -24.86
N SER A 226 -2.62 -35.34 -23.87
CA SER A 226 -3.72 -34.82 -23.05
C SER A 226 -4.64 -33.95 -23.89
N PRO A 227 -5.97 -33.97 -23.63
CA PRO A 227 -6.90 -33.14 -24.38
C PRO A 227 -6.68 -31.66 -24.11
N LEU A 228 -6.93 -30.82 -25.10
CA LEU A 228 -6.95 -29.36 -24.99
C LEU A 228 -8.40 -28.88 -24.88
N LEU A 229 -8.74 -28.28 -23.75
CA LEU A 229 -10.04 -27.64 -23.56
C LEU A 229 -9.93 -26.16 -23.93
N ILE A 230 -10.77 -25.70 -24.85
CA ILE A 230 -10.88 -24.28 -25.22
C ILE A 230 -12.15 -23.74 -24.58
N THR A 231 -11.99 -22.67 -23.80
CA THR A 231 -13.08 -22.05 -23.08
C THR A 231 -12.88 -20.55 -22.92
N THR A 232 -13.79 -19.86 -22.23
CA THR A 232 -13.65 -18.44 -21.93
C THR A 232 -12.59 -18.23 -20.85
N ASN A 233 -12.02 -17.02 -20.82
CA ASN A 233 -11.09 -16.62 -19.77
C ASN A 233 -11.78 -16.06 -18.51
N PHE A 234 -13.07 -16.30 -18.33
CA PHE A 234 -13.75 -15.94 -17.08
C PHE A 234 -13.21 -16.76 -15.92
N SER A 235 -12.97 -16.09 -14.80
CA SER A 235 -12.45 -16.72 -13.59
C SER A 235 -13.29 -17.89 -13.11
N LEU A 236 -14.61 -17.80 -13.24
CA LEU A 236 -15.51 -18.90 -12.90
C LEU A 236 -15.23 -20.14 -13.77
N THR A 237 -15.03 -19.97 -15.06
CA THR A 237 -14.72 -21.08 -15.97
C THR A 237 -13.37 -21.71 -15.65
N TYR A 238 -12.36 -20.88 -15.31
CA TYR A 238 -11.06 -21.35 -14.86
C TYR A 238 -11.20 -22.26 -13.61
N PHE A 239 -11.99 -21.81 -12.61
CA PHE A 239 -12.22 -22.59 -11.40
C PHE A 239 -12.94 -23.92 -11.63
N ILE A 240 -13.87 -23.97 -12.57
CA ILE A 240 -14.61 -25.20 -12.87
C ILE A 240 -13.71 -26.24 -13.55
N VAL A 241 -12.72 -25.78 -14.28
CA VAL A 241 -11.81 -26.65 -15.06
C VAL A 241 -10.59 -27.09 -14.24
N GLN A 242 -10.16 -26.32 -13.25
CA GLN A 242 -9.03 -26.61 -12.38
C GLN A 242 -9.39 -27.65 -11.31
#